data_1fd875c920f44094cc9e76f6b1a31bb2
#
_entry.id   1fd875c920f44094cc9e76f6b1a31bb2
#
_cell.length_a   1.000
_cell.length_b   1.000
_cell.length_c   1.000
_cell.angle_alpha   90.00
_cell.angle_beta   90.00
_cell.angle_gamma   90.00
#
_symmetry.space_group_name_H-M   'P 1'
#
loop_
_entity.id
_entity.type
_entity.pdbx_description
1 polymer ?
#
loop_
_entity_poly.entity_id
_entity_poly.type
_entity_poly.pdbx_seq_one_letter_code
_entity_poly.pdbx_strand_id
1 'polypeptide(L)'
;MKFSVWSLLASTALAVPLSDWTQQQHPIADPESNGPYNPKNKDPYDHKVDSYGKNLQPLPWRNGEGATMMGPRNKDRERQNPDMMRPPSTDHGSLPNMRWSFADSHIRIEEGGWTRQTTVRELGSSVEIAGVNMRLDYGVIRELHWHKQAEWAYVLEGNVRVTALDTEGGQFIDDLQKGDLWYFPSGHPHSLQGLSPNGTEFLLVFDDGSFDEESTFLLTDWLKSTPKSVLAENFKLAPEVFETIPKKEKYIFQGTLPGSIKDEEPKGANVKKSKLNFTHKMLDQEPRNTTGGLVRITDSTNFPISKTIAAAHLDIGPGAMREMHWHPNADEWSFFIKGRARVTIFAADGTARTFNYVAGDVGVIPRNMGHFIENLSDDEPVEVLEIFKAEKFQDFSLFQWMGETPKRMVADHIFADDPEGAEKFLKAVQNPVEDPIRAAPE
;
A
#
# COMPACT_ATOMS: atom_id res chain seq x y z
N MET A 1 -11.49 26.70 69.81
CA MET A 1 -11.98 25.59 68.99
C MET A 1 -12.90 26.15 67.89
N LYS A 2 -12.42 26.29 66.67
CA LYS A 2 -13.25 26.70 65.51
C LYS A 2 -13.23 25.52 64.54
N PHE A 3 -14.37 24.86 64.39
CA PHE A 3 -14.58 23.83 63.39
C PHE A 3 -14.93 24.51 62.05
N SER A 4 -14.12 24.25 61.04
CA SER A 4 -14.34 24.67 59.66
C SER A 4 -15.13 23.58 58.95
N VAL A 5 -16.34 23.90 58.48
CA VAL A 5 -17.20 23.01 57.71
C VAL A 5 -16.77 23.11 56.26
N TRP A 6 -16.25 22.05 55.66
CA TRP A 6 -16.04 21.93 54.26
C TRP A 6 -17.35 21.44 53.59
N SER A 7 -17.97 22.28 52.83
CA SER A 7 -19.10 21.90 51.97
C SER A 7 -18.57 21.19 50.75
N LEU A 8 -18.85 19.88 50.65
CA LEU A 8 -18.72 19.13 49.38
C LEU A 8 -19.78 19.64 48.39
N LEU A 9 -19.33 20.30 47.34
CA LEU A 9 -20.12 20.49 46.12
C LEU A 9 -20.05 19.18 45.34
N ALA A 10 -21.10 18.38 45.45
CA ALA A 10 -21.33 17.26 44.57
C ALA A 10 -21.75 17.84 43.20
N SER A 11 -20.81 17.78 42.22
CA SER A 11 -21.15 17.99 40.82
C SER A 11 -21.99 16.80 40.36
N THR A 12 -23.28 16.96 40.24
CA THR A 12 -24.15 16.06 39.51
C THR A 12 -23.74 16.11 38.04
N ALA A 13 -22.88 15.25 37.61
CA ALA A 13 -22.76 14.92 36.20
C ALA A 13 -24.12 14.33 35.79
N LEU A 14 -24.86 15.09 35.00
CA LEU A 14 -26.01 14.55 34.28
C LEU A 14 -25.47 13.46 33.36
N ALA A 15 -25.56 12.22 33.83
CA ALA A 15 -25.38 11.04 32.97
C ALA A 15 -26.50 11.13 31.91
N VAL A 16 -26.14 11.51 30.70
CA VAL A 16 -26.98 11.27 29.52
C VAL A 16 -27.23 9.76 29.49
N PRO A 17 -28.49 9.30 29.43
CA PRO A 17 -28.76 7.87 29.43
C PRO A 17 -28.02 7.21 28.27
N LEU A 18 -27.22 6.21 28.57
CA LEU A 18 -26.54 5.35 27.60
C LEU A 18 -27.51 4.57 26.70
N SER A 19 -28.82 4.72 26.90
CA SER A 19 -29.88 3.98 26.21
C SER A 19 -30.16 4.46 24.78
N ASP A 20 -29.69 5.65 24.36
CA ASP A 20 -29.96 6.16 23.01
C ASP A 20 -28.86 5.78 21.98
N TRP A 21 -27.74 5.25 22.42
CA TRP A 21 -26.67 4.82 21.52
C TRP A 21 -26.82 3.40 20.98
N THR A 22 -27.64 2.58 21.60
CA THR A 22 -27.82 1.17 21.22
C THR A 22 -28.97 0.90 20.27
N GLN A 23 -29.72 1.92 19.82
CA GLN A 23 -30.85 1.78 18.91
C GLN A 23 -30.81 2.68 17.66
N GLN A 24 -29.72 3.38 17.37
CA GLN A 24 -29.51 3.77 15.99
C GLN A 24 -29.12 2.51 15.23
N GLN A 25 -30.11 1.83 14.68
CA GLN A 25 -29.88 0.89 13.60
C GLN A 25 -29.15 1.68 12.53
N HIS A 26 -27.86 1.41 12.38
CA HIS A 26 -27.10 2.00 11.29
C HIS A 26 -27.77 1.57 10.00
N PRO A 27 -28.08 2.48 9.10
CA PRO A 27 -28.76 2.11 7.88
C PRO A 27 -27.87 1.09 7.16
N ILE A 28 -28.39 -0.09 6.96
CA ILE A 28 -27.90 -1.00 5.93
C ILE A 28 -27.92 -0.19 4.64
N ALA A 29 -26.90 -0.38 3.80
CA ALA A 29 -26.76 0.36 2.55
C ALA A 29 -28.11 0.39 1.81
N ASP A 30 -28.70 1.57 1.77
CA ASP A 30 -29.93 1.80 1.04
C ASP A 30 -29.58 1.76 -0.46
N PRO A 31 -30.24 0.95 -1.29
CA PRO A 31 -30.05 0.98 -2.75
C PRO A 31 -30.31 2.36 -3.37
N GLU A 32 -31.11 3.20 -2.70
CA GLU A 32 -31.32 4.61 -3.09
C GLU A 32 -30.32 5.55 -2.43
N SER A 33 -29.47 5.06 -1.53
CA SER A 33 -28.38 5.83 -0.95
C SER A 33 -27.29 6.06 -2.00
N ASN A 34 -26.37 6.95 -1.72
CA ASN A 34 -25.21 7.24 -2.55
C ASN A 34 -24.18 6.11 -2.52
N GLY A 35 -24.64 4.87 -2.43
CA GLY A 35 -23.81 3.69 -2.57
C GLY A 35 -23.17 3.64 -3.94
N PRO A 36 -22.03 2.96 -4.02
CA PRO A 36 -21.08 3.05 -5.14
C PRO A 36 -21.66 2.75 -6.52
N TYR A 37 -22.59 1.84 -6.64
CA TYR A 37 -23.08 1.37 -7.94
C TYR A 37 -24.58 1.64 -8.19
N ASN A 38 -25.12 2.65 -7.54
CA ASN A 38 -26.49 3.02 -7.87
C ASN A 38 -26.53 3.86 -9.15
N PRO A 39 -26.99 3.33 -10.29
CA PRO A 39 -27.06 4.08 -11.56
C PRO A 39 -28.01 5.27 -11.50
N LYS A 40 -28.88 5.33 -10.50
CA LYS A 40 -29.76 6.47 -10.24
C LYS A 40 -29.09 7.53 -9.35
N ASN A 41 -27.94 7.20 -8.77
CA ASN A 41 -27.20 8.13 -7.96
C ASN A 41 -26.62 9.24 -8.84
N LYS A 42 -27.14 10.43 -8.69
CA LYS A 42 -26.67 11.62 -9.39
C LYS A 42 -25.70 12.44 -8.54
N ASP A 43 -25.02 11.78 -7.60
CA ASP A 43 -23.99 12.47 -6.83
C ASP A 43 -22.88 12.94 -7.80
N PRO A 44 -22.71 14.26 -7.98
CA PRO A 44 -21.71 14.78 -8.92
C PRO A 44 -20.28 14.43 -8.51
N TYR A 45 -20.09 13.80 -7.34
CA TYR A 45 -18.79 13.41 -6.81
C TYR A 45 -18.48 11.92 -7.00
N ASP A 46 -19.39 11.13 -7.59
CA ASP A 46 -19.16 9.70 -7.72
C ASP A 46 -18.27 9.31 -8.91
N HIS A 47 -18.38 9.99 -10.04
CA HIS A 47 -17.79 9.44 -11.27
C HIS A 47 -16.89 10.39 -12.04
N LYS A 48 -16.93 11.68 -11.79
CA LYS A 48 -16.18 12.63 -12.60
C LYS A 48 -15.37 13.57 -11.75
N VAL A 49 -14.09 13.52 -11.95
CA VAL A 49 -13.08 14.38 -11.32
C VAL A 49 -13.45 15.85 -11.38
N ASP A 50 -13.94 16.27 -12.54
CA ASP A 50 -14.35 17.66 -12.77
C ASP A 50 -15.67 18.00 -12.09
N SER A 51 -16.47 16.98 -11.74
CA SER A 51 -17.73 17.16 -11.01
C SER A 51 -17.55 17.38 -9.52
N TYR A 52 -16.37 17.09 -8.97
CA TYR A 52 -16.04 17.52 -7.61
C TYR A 52 -15.98 19.04 -7.44
N GLY A 53 -16.32 19.74 -8.46
CA GLY A 53 -16.68 21.11 -8.58
C GLY A 53 -15.96 22.11 -7.68
N LYS A 54 -15.95 23.32 -8.11
CA LYS A 54 -15.39 24.49 -7.39
C LYS A 54 -16.01 24.70 -6.00
N ASN A 55 -17.08 23.98 -5.67
CA ASN A 55 -17.90 24.19 -4.48
C ASN A 55 -18.20 22.93 -3.67
N LEU A 56 -17.26 21.99 -3.60
CA LEU A 56 -17.40 20.84 -2.70
C LEU A 56 -17.64 21.34 -1.28
N GLN A 57 -18.78 21.02 -0.68
CA GLN A 57 -19.23 21.45 0.63
C GLN A 57 -19.89 20.27 1.34
N PRO A 58 -19.83 20.18 2.67
CA PRO A 58 -20.58 19.20 3.44
C PRO A 58 -22.08 19.64 3.55
N LEU A 59 -22.72 19.78 2.40
CA LEU A 59 -24.13 20.11 2.30
C LEU A 59 -25.01 18.88 2.58
N PRO A 60 -26.31 19.07 2.87
CA PRO A 60 -27.25 17.98 3.03
C PRO A 60 -27.47 17.26 1.68
N TRP A 61 -26.54 16.44 1.31
CA TRP A 61 -26.49 15.78 0.00
C TRP A 61 -26.78 14.28 0.07
N ARG A 62 -25.98 13.52 0.79
CA ARG A 62 -26.11 12.08 0.83
C ARG A 62 -27.18 11.59 1.80
N ASN A 63 -27.27 12.18 2.97
CA ASN A 63 -28.16 11.75 4.08
C ASN A 63 -29.10 12.84 4.58
N GLY A 64 -29.19 13.97 3.88
CA GLY A 64 -29.99 15.11 4.31
C GLY A 64 -29.39 15.94 5.45
N GLU A 65 -28.18 15.62 5.88
CA GLU A 65 -27.43 16.31 6.94
C GLU A 65 -26.30 17.15 6.38
N GLY A 66 -25.83 18.11 7.16
CA GLY A 66 -24.69 18.93 6.80
C GLY A 66 -24.97 20.42 6.78
N ALA A 67 -23.90 21.19 6.59
CA ALA A 67 -23.92 22.64 6.45
C ALA A 67 -22.72 23.12 5.64
N THR A 68 -22.76 24.38 5.16
CA THR A 68 -21.62 24.95 4.44
C THR A 68 -20.45 25.25 5.37
N MET A 69 -19.24 25.01 4.91
CA MET A 69 -18.05 25.52 5.57
C MET A 69 -17.86 27.00 5.29
N MET A 70 -17.62 27.79 6.35
CA MET A 70 -17.39 29.21 6.28
C MET A 70 -15.93 29.60 6.58
N GLY A 71 -15.16 28.71 7.19
CA GLY A 71 -13.76 28.95 7.57
C GLY A 71 -12.75 28.75 6.43
N PRO A 72 -11.45 28.89 6.72
CA PRO A 72 -10.39 28.59 5.79
C PRO A 72 -10.42 27.11 5.33
N ARG A 73 -10.11 26.87 4.05
CA ARG A 73 -10.23 25.54 3.43
C ARG A 73 -9.04 25.21 2.56
N ASN A 74 -8.60 23.95 2.60
CA ASN A 74 -7.66 23.38 1.63
C ASN A 74 -8.44 22.68 0.50
N LYS A 75 -8.90 23.46 -0.46
CA LYS A 75 -9.78 22.98 -1.55
C LYS A 75 -9.15 21.89 -2.40
N ASP A 76 -7.82 21.90 -2.56
CA ASP A 76 -7.12 20.90 -3.37
C ASP A 76 -7.11 19.53 -2.68
N ARG A 77 -6.91 19.51 -1.36
CA ARG A 77 -7.03 18.29 -0.56
C ARG A 77 -8.47 17.77 -0.49
N GLU A 78 -9.42 18.66 -0.35
CA GLU A 78 -10.84 18.30 -0.34
C GLU A 78 -11.25 17.64 -1.66
N ARG A 79 -10.77 18.13 -2.82
CA ARG A 79 -11.02 17.51 -4.12
C ARG A 79 -10.35 16.12 -4.30
N GLN A 80 -9.25 15.90 -3.63
CA GLN A 80 -8.60 14.57 -3.63
C GLN A 80 -9.34 13.57 -2.75
N ASN A 81 -10.08 14.05 -1.74
CA ASN A 81 -10.78 13.24 -0.76
C ASN A 81 -12.24 13.68 -0.60
N PRO A 82 -13.04 13.62 -1.65
CA PRO A 82 -14.42 14.13 -1.61
C PRO A 82 -15.30 13.37 -0.62
N ASP A 83 -15.09 12.07 -0.44
CA ASP A 83 -15.85 11.26 0.51
C ASP A 83 -15.53 11.58 1.98
N MET A 84 -14.38 12.18 2.27
CA MET A 84 -14.11 12.74 3.61
C MET A 84 -14.92 14.01 3.87
N MET A 85 -15.28 14.76 2.83
CA MET A 85 -16.14 15.94 2.92
C MET A 85 -17.63 15.58 2.93
N ARG A 86 -17.98 14.51 2.24
CA ARG A 86 -19.32 13.97 2.08
C ARG A 86 -19.31 12.46 2.21
N PRO A 87 -19.10 11.94 3.43
CA PRO A 87 -19.06 10.50 3.61
C PRO A 87 -20.38 9.85 3.16
N PRO A 88 -20.34 8.63 2.64
CA PRO A 88 -21.54 7.83 2.44
C PRO A 88 -22.36 7.72 3.72
N SER A 89 -23.69 7.63 3.61
CA SER A 89 -24.57 7.44 4.78
C SER A 89 -24.28 6.16 5.56
N THR A 90 -23.55 5.23 4.95
CA THR A 90 -23.10 3.97 5.57
C THR A 90 -21.80 4.11 6.38
N ASP A 91 -21.08 5.23 6.23
CA ASP A 91 -19.89 5.50 7.06
C ASP A 91 -20.30 5.75 8.50
N HIS A 92 -19.68 5.04 9.43
CA HIS A 92 -20.00 5.12 10.85
C HIS A 92 -18.79 4.76 11.72
N GLY A 93 -18.75 5.32 12.92
CA GLY A 93 -17.74 5.03 13.92
C GLY A 93 -16.47 5.86 13.77
N SER A 94 -15.37 5.35 14.31
CA SER A 94 -14.14 6.12 14.52
C SER A 94 -12.90 5.41 13.98
N LEU A 95 -12.99 4.76 12.81
CA LEU A 95 -11.79 4.22 12.17
C LEU A 95 -10.72 5.32 12.01
N PRO A 96 -9.46 5.04 12.33
CA PRO A 96 -8.38 5.99 12.15
C PRO A 96 -8.18 6.32 10.67
N ASN A 97 -7.31 7.30 10.39
CA ASN A 97 -6.87 7.53 9.02
C ASN A 97 -6.07 6.34 8.52
N MET A 98 -6.47 5.78 7.38
CA MET A 98 -5.82 4.64 6.72
C MET A 98 -5.28 5.00 5.34
N ARG A 99 -5.08 6.31 5.08
CA ARG A 99 -4.59 6.85 3.83
C ARG A 99 -3.44 7.84 4.06
N TRP A 100 -2.43 7.75 3.22
CA TRP A 100 -1.34 8.72 3.14
C TRP A 100 -1.00 9.01 1.68
N SER A 101 -0.42 10.15 1.41
CA SER A 101 0.14 10.47 0.09
C SER A 101 1.64 10.64 0.19
N PHE A 102 2.41 10.02 -0.68
CA PHE A 102 3.85 10.31 -0.79
C PHE A 102 4.14 11.77 -1.09
N ALA A 103 3.16 12.52 -1.63
CA ALA A 103 3.28 13.96 -1.82
C ALA A 103 3.37 14.75 -0.50
N ASP A 104 2.94 14.16 0.62
CA ASP A 104 3.03 14.74 1.95
C ASP A 104 4.24 14.26 2.75
N SER A 105 4.99 13.27 2.24
CA SER A 105 6.20 12.78 2.87
C SER A 105 7.36 13.74 2.68
N HIS A 106 8.20 13.84 3.72
CA HIS A 106 9.48 14.54 3.59
C HIS A 106 10.31 13.90 2.47
N ILE A 107 10.91 14.72 1.63
CA ILE A 107 11.80 14.27 0.56
C ILE A 107 13.26 14.57 0.92
N ARG A 108 14.10 13.54 0.94
CA ARG A 108 15.53 13.66 1.00
C ARG A 108 16.07 13.77 -0.42
N ILE A 109 16.75 14.88 -0.71
CA ILE A 109 17.31 15.18 -2.04
C ILE A 109 18.81 15.02 -1.99
N GLU A 110 19.36 14.23 -2.91
CA GLU A 110 20.79 13.95 -3.06
C GLU A 110 21.25 14.23 -4.49
N GLU A 111 22.56 14.16 -4.74
CA GLU A 111 23.12 14.37 -6.07
C GLU A 111 22.68 13.25 -7.04
N GLY A 112 21.78 13.58 -7.95
CA GLY A 112 21.24 12.66 -8.97
C GLY A 112 20.12 11.76 -8.50
N GLY A 113 19.50 12.04 -7.36
CA GLY A 113 18.36 11.26 -6.91
C GLY A 113 17.63 11.84 -5.71
N TRP A 114 16.58 11.18 -5.32
CA TRP A 114 15.82 11.52 -4.12
C TRP A 114 15.11 10.29 -3.57
N THR A 115 14.71 10.40 -2.30
CA THR A 115 13.90 9.39 -1.62
C THR A 115 12.87 10.06 -0.73
N ARG A 116 11.75 9.39 -0.52
CA ARG A 116 10.70 9.75 0.43
C ARG A 116 10.03 8.49 0.97
N GLN A 117 9.63 8.51 2.22
CA GLN A 117 9.13 7.31 2.88
C GLN A 117 7.72 7.51 3.46
N THR A 118 7.01 6.41 3.65
CA THR A 118 5.78 6.28 4.42
C THR A 118 5.96 5.13 5.40
N THR A 119 6.04 5.46 6.66
CA THR A 119 6.25 4.53 7.78
C THR A 119 5.12 4.69 8.79
N VAL A 120 5.19 3.99 9.91
CA VAL A 120 4.26 4.19 11.03
C VAL A 120 4.26 5.63 11.56
N ARG A 121 5.29 6.45 11.27
CA ARG A 121 5.36 7.86 11.66
C ARG A 121 4.43 8.73 10.85
N GLU A 122 4.35 8.50 9.53
CA GLU A 122 3.49 9.23 8.60
C GLU A 122 2.06 8.67 8.62
N LEU A 123 1.93 7.34 8.65
CA LEU A 123 0.66 6.63 8.63
C LEU A 123 0.61 5.63 9.80
N GLY A 124 -0.04 6.03 10.90
CA GLY A 124 -0.06 5.25 12.15
C GLY A 124 -0.64 3.83 12.03
N SER A 125 -1.40 3.54 10.98
CA SER A 125 -1.89 2.19 10.66
C SER A 125 -0.85 1.30 9.97
N SER A 126 0.26 1.87 9.44
CA SER A 126 1.31 1.16 8.70
C SER A 126 2.30 0.44 9.63
N VAL A 127 1.80 -0.47 10.45
CA VAL A 127 2.60 -1.13 11.50
C VAL A 127 3.40 -2.33 11.01
N GLU A 128 2.92 -3.02 9.98
CA GLU A 128 3.57 -4.22 9.44
C GLU A 128 4.54 -3.91 8.30
N ILE A 129 4.27 -2.87 7.52
CA ILE A 129 5.01 -2.51 6.31
C ILE A 129 5.36 -1.02 6.32
N ALA A 130 6.54 -0.70 5.81
CA ALA A 130 6.94 0.65 5.41
C ALA A 130 7.21 0.68 3.91
N GLY A 131 6.89 1.80 3.27
CA GLY A 131 7.17 2.03 1.86
C GLY A 131 8.15 3.19 1.64
N VAL A 132 9.01 3.08 0.64
CA VAL A 132 9.93 4.12 0.20
C VAL A 132 9.81 4.28 -1.32
N ASN A 133 9.55 5.50 -1.75
CA ASN A 133 9.62 5.84 -3.17
C ASN A 133 10.97 6.52 -3.44
N MET A 134 11.75 5.96 -4.36
CA MET A 134 13.09 6.42 -4.68
C MET A 134 13.27 6.63 -6.18
N ARG A 135 14.06 7.65 -6.54
CA ARG A 135 14.47 7.92 -7.91
C ARG A 135 15.98 8.08 -8.02
N LEU A 136 16.56 7.44 -9.03
CA LEU A 136 17.96 7.56 -9.40
C LEU A 136 18.07 8.04 -10.85
N ASP A 137 18.90 9.04 -11.10
CA ASP A 137 19.26 9.47 -12.46
C ASP A 137 20.20 8.45 -13.12
N TYR A 138 20.50 8.66 -14.40
CA TYR A 138 21.35 7.78 -15.18
C TYR A 138 22.77 7.67 -14.61
N GLY A 139 23.19 6.44 -14.29
CA GLY A 139 24.49 6.15 -13.68
C GLY A 139 24.57 6.38 -12.17
N VAL A 140 23.55 6.97 -11.57
CA VAL A 140 23.50 7.23 -10.13
C VAL A 140 23.32 5.93 -9.35
N ILE A 141 24.04 5.81 -8.25
CA ILE A 141 24.10 4.62 -7.41
C ILE A 141 23.44 4.91 -6.06
N ARG A 142 22.52 4.04 -5.64
CA ARG A 142 22.20 3.85 -4.23
C ARG A 142 23.32 3.03 -3.61
N GLU A 143 24.01 3.58 -2.62
CA GLU A 143 25.21 3.05 -2.02
C GLU A 143 25.10 1.57 -1.64
N LEU A 144 26.21 0.83 -1.71
CA LEU A 144 26.31 -0.54 -1.19
C LEU A 144 25.95 -0.54 0.30
N HIS A 145 24.93 -1.33 0.67
CA HIS A 145 24.35 -1.30 2.00
C HIS A 145 23.63 -2.60 2.34
N TRP A 146 23.19 -2.70 3.58
CA TRP A 146 22.27 -3.74 4.06
C TRP A 146 21.41 -3.17 5.20
N HIS A 147 20.32 -3.84 5.52
CA HIS A 147 19.42 -3.48 6.62
C HIS A 147 18.83 -4.73 7.27
N LYS A 148 18.20 -4.57 8.43
CA LYS A 148 17.63 -5.66 9.21
C LYS A 148 16.36 -6.24 8.59
N GLN A 149 15.62 -5.41 7.89
CA GLN A 149 14.37 -5.77 7.23
C GLN A 149 14.66 -6.48 5.91
N ALA A 150 13.73 -7.32 5.48
CA ALA A 150 13.69 -7.73 4.09
C ALA A 150 13.18 -6.55 3.23
N GLU A 151 13.71 -6.43 2.01
CA GLU A 151 13.30 -5.44 1.02
C GLU A 151 12.65 -6.14 -0.16
N TRP A 152 11.45 -5.72 -0.51
CA TRP A 152 10.77 -6.03 -1.75
C TRP A 152 10.62 -4.75 -2.56
N ALA A 153 10.70 -4.82 -3.87
CA ALA A 153 10.58 -3.62 -4.68
C ALA A 153 9.89 -3.87 -6.02
N TYR A 154 9.30 -2.78 -6.54
CA TYR A 154 8.65 -2.75 -7.85
C TYR A 154 9.16 -1.56 -8.66
N VAL A 155 9.60 -1.82 -9.90
CA VAL A 155 10.07 -0.75 -10.81
C VAL A 155 8.87 -0.05 -11.41
N LEU A 156 8.69 1.23 -11.05
CA LEU A 156 7.60 2.08 -11.53
C LEU A 156 7.88 2.66 -12.91
N GLU A 157 9.13 3.09 -13.16
CA GLU A 157 9.53 3.68 -14.43
C GLU A 157 11.04 3.52 -14.66
N GLY A 158 11.45 3.38 -15.92
CA GLY A 158 12.84 3.23 -16.32
C GLY A 158 13.43 1.84 -16.02
N ASN A 159 14.75 1.75 -16.00
CA ASN A 159 15.49 0.51 -15.79
C ASN A 159 16.52 0.70 -14.66
N VAL A 160 16.74 -0.34 -13.86
CA VAL A 160 17.65 -0.35 -12.74
C VAL A 160 18.52 -1.60 -12.75
N ARG A 161 19.82 -1.45 -12.47
CA ARG A 161 20.71 -2.57 -12.15
C ARG A 161 20.65 -2.84 -10.66
N VAL A 162 20.46 -4.10 -10.32
CA VAL A 162 20.51 -4.56 -8.94
C VAL A 162 21.71 -5.50 -8.76
N THR A 163 22.39 -5.40 -7.64
CA THR A 163 23.44 -6.35 -7.24
C THR A 163 23.15 -6.87 -5.85
N ALA A 164 23.47 -8.13 -5.59
CA ALA A 164 23.38 -8.71 -4.26
C ALA A 164 24.46 -9.78 -4.05
N LEU A 165 24.72 -10.11 -2.79
CA LEU A 165 25.57 -11.20 -2.37
C LEU A 165 24.76 -12.14 -1.46
N ASP A 166 24.80 -13.43 -1.76
CA ASP A 166 24.19 -14.43 -0.86
C ASP A 166 25.14 -14.86 0.28
N THR A 167 24.59 -15.57 1.25
CA THR A 167 25.34 -16.03 2.42
C THR A 167 26.39 -17.10 2.13
N GLU A 168 26.39 -17.69 0.92
CA GLU A 168 27.39 -18.65 0.45
C GLU A 168 28.54 -17.96 -0.34
N GLY A 169 28.48 -16.63 -0.45
CA GLY A 169 29.42 -15.79 -1.20
C GLY A 169 29.15 -15.80 -2.72
N GLY A 170 27.95 -16.15 -3.12
CA GLY A 170 27.50 -16.08 -4.51
C GLY A 170 27.05 -14.67 -4.88
N GLN A 171 27.65 -14.07 -5.92
CA GLN A 171 27.25 -12.78 -6.44
C GLN A 171 26.02 -12.90 -7.35
N PHE A 172 25.18 -11.86 -7.33
CA PHE A 172 24.03 -11.69 -8.20
C PHE A 172 24.07 -10.30 -8.85
N ILE A 173 23.74 -10.21 -10.11
CA ILE A 173 23.58 -8.97 -10.86
C ILE A 173 22.51 -9.17 -11.92
N ASP A 174 21.56 -8.22 -12.01
CA ASP A 174 20.50 -8.23 -13.02
C ASP A 174 20.08 -6.82 -13.38
N ASP A 175 19.54 -6.64 -14.59
CA ASP A 175 18.96 -5.40 -15.08
C ASP A 175 17.45 -5.55 -15.19
N LEU A 176 16.72 -4.72 -14.46
CA LEU A 176 15.27 -4.75 -14.32
C LEU A 176 14.63 -3.55 -15.03
N GLN A 177 13.42 -3.75 -15.50
CA GLN A 177 12.59 -2.75 -16.15
C GLN A 177 11.26 -2.55 -15.44
N LYS A 178 10.48 -1.57 -15.89
CA LYS A 178 9.13 -1.31 -15.36
C LYS A 178 8.32 -2.59 -15.24
N GLY A 179 7.73 -2.81 -14.05
CA GLY A 179 6.93 -3.99 -13.72
C GLY A 179 7.72 -5.18 -13.19
N ASP A 180 9.03 -5.11 -13.19
CA ASP A 180 9.88 -6.12 -12.58
C ASP A 180 10.02 -5.89 -11.07
N LEU A 181 10.29 -6.97 -10.34
CA LEU A 181 10.47 -7.00 -8.90
C LEU A 181 11.86 -7.44 -8.51
N TRP A 182 12.31 -7.02 -7.33
CA TRP A 182 13.39 -7.70 -6.60
C TRP A 182 13.00 -7.94 -5.15
N TYR A 183 13.69 -8.88 -4.54
CA TYR A 183 13.56 -9.18 -3.12
C TYR A 183 14.91 -9.50 -2.52
N PHE A 184 15.31 -8.74 -1.50
CA PHE A 184 16.51 -8.98 -0.70
C PHE A 184 16.10 -9.45 0.69
N PRO A 185 16.43 -10.69 1.08
CA PRO A 185 16.20 -11.14 2.45
C PRO A 185 16.97 -10.27 3.46
N SER A 186 16.50 -10.24 4.69
CA SER A 186 17.13 -9.52 5.80
C SER A 186 18.66 -9.71 5.81
N GLY A 187 19.39 -8.61 5.93
CA GLY A 187 20.85 -8.59 6.06
C GLY A 187 21.67 -8.87 4.80
N HIS A 188 21.04 -9.10 3.64
CA HIS A 188 21.76 -9.29 2.39
C HIS A 188 22.33 -7.97 1.87
N PRO A 189 23.66 -7.87 1.64
CA PRO A 189 24.26 -6.67 1.07
C PRO A 189 23.88 -6.52 -0.40
N HIS A 190 23.53 -5.30 -0.80
CA HIS A 190 23.06 -5.00 -2.14
C HIS A 190 23.36 -3.55 -2.55
N SER A 191 23.15 -3.25 -3.82
CA SER A 191 23.20 -1.91 -4.38
C SER A 191 22.31 -1.77 -5.60
N LEU A 192 21.92 -0.54 -5.91
CA LEU A 192 21.07 -0.20 -7.04
C LEU A 192 21.75 0.87 -7.90
N GLN A 193 21.58 0.78 -9.24
CA GLN A 193 22.08 1.81 -10.16
C GLN A 193 21.05 2.13 -11.23
N GLY A 194 20.79 3.43 -11.45
CA GLY A 194 19.91 3.88 -12.53
C GLY A 194 20.51 3.64 -13.91
N LEU A 195 19.75 3.01 -14.81
CA LEU A 195 20.20 2.64 -16.15
C LEU A 195 19.56 3.49 -17.24
N SER A 196 18.41 4.10 -16.99
CA SER A 196 17.68 4.84 -18.02
C SER A 196 18.15 6.28 -18.14
N PRO A 197 18.33 6.82 -19.37
CA PRO A 197 18.73 8.21 -19.59
C PRO A 197 17.80 9.22 -18.91
N ASN A 198 16.52 8.90 -18.75
CA ASN A 198 15.52 9.74 -18.08
C ASN A 198 15.39 9.46 -16.59
N GLY A 199 16.26 8.62 -16.05
CA GLY A 199 16.18 8.15 -14.65
C GLY A 199 15.32 6.92 -14.47
N THR A 200 15.37 6.39 -13.26
CA THR A 200 14.62 5.20 -12.81
C THR A 200 13.90 5.53 -11.54
N GLU A 201 12.63 5.17 -11.44
CA GLU A 201 11.84 5.33 -10.23
C GLU A 201 11.24 4.00 -9.80
N PHE A 202 11.28 3.71 -8.51
CA PHE A 202 10.79 2.46 -7.95
C PHE A 202 10.21 2.65 -6.56
N LEU A 203 9.38 1.70 -6.17
CA LEU A 203 8.81 1.55 -4.85
C LEU A 203 9.58 0.46 -4.12
N LEU A 204 10.14 0.77 -2.96
CA LEU A 204 10.71 -0.17 -2.00
C LEU A 204 9.71 -0.44 -0.89
N VAL A 205 9.64 -1.67 -0.44
CA VAL A 205 8.73 -2.09 0.62
C VAL A 205 9.50 -2.96 1.62
N PHE A 206 9.37 -2.60 2.89
CA PHE A 206 10.07 -3.25 4.01
C PHE A 206 9.06 -3.93 4.93
N ASP A 207 9.38 -5.11 5.40
CA ASP A 207 8.54 -5.93 6.28
C ASP A 207 8.51 -5.47 7.76
N ASP A 208 8.62 -4.17 7.97
CA ASP A 208 8.58 -3.51 9.28
C ASP A 208 8.10 -2.06 9.13
N GLY A 209 6.94 -1.74 9.64
CA GLY A 209 6.39 -0.38 9.61
C GLY A 209 7.24 0.68 10.31
N SER A 210 8.16 0.25 11.18
CA SER A 210 9.12 1.13 11.87
C SER A 210 10.43 1.30 11.13
N PHE A 211 10.53 0.83 9.88
CA PHE A 211 11.72 1.02 9.04
C PHE A 211 12.11 2.49 9.00
N ASP A 212 13.42 2.74 8.98
CA ASP A 212 13.99 4.08 8.89
C ASP A 212 15.23 4.00 7.99
N GLU A 213 15.24 4.73 6.90
CA GLU A 213 16.38 4.77 5.98
C GLU A 213 17.68 5.20 6.65
N GLU A 214 17.61 6.05 7.69
CA GLU A 214 18.78 6.46 8.47
C GLU A 214 19.36 5.31 9.32
N SER A 215 18.63 4.23 9.51
CA SER A 215 19.07 3.02 10.21
C SER A 215 19.72 1.98 9.29
N THR A 216 19.94 2.32 8.03
CA THR A 216 20.62 1.47 7.04
C THR A 216 22.12 1.40 7.30
N PHE A 217 22.71 0.20 7.18
CA PHE A 217 24.14 -0.02 7.32
C PHE A 217 24.86 0.29 6.00
N LEU A 218 25.53 1.42 5.92
CA LEU A 218 26.20 1.88 4.71
C LEU A 218 27.66 1.45 4.68
N LEU A 219 28.17 1.05 3.51
CA LEU A 219 29.57 0.66 3.32
C LEU A 219 30.53 1.76 3.74
N THR A 220 30.28 3.00 3.30
CA THR A 220 31.14 4.14 3.64
C THR A 220 31.19 4.41 5.13
N ASP A 221 30.07 4.26 5.84
CA ASP A 221 30.00 4.44 7.30
C ASP A 221 30.80 3.38 8.03
N TRP A 222 30.71 2.13 7.59
CA TRP A 222 31.49 1.06 8.17
C TRP A 222 32.99 1.26 7.97
N LEU A 223 33.40 1.52 6.73
CA LEU A 223 34.82 1.71 6.42
C LEU A 223 35.43 2.93 7.15
N LYS A 224 34.73 4.08 7.18
CA LYS A 224 35.22 5.28 7.88
C LYS A 224 35.30 5.08 9.39
N SER A 225 34.46 4.20 9.95
CA SER A 225 34.40 3.89 11.39
C SER A 225 35.34 2.76 11.79
N THR A 226 36.11 2.21 10.86
CA THR A 226 37.09 1.13 11.09
C THR A 226 38.51 1.66 11.10
N PRO A 227 39.35 1.32 12.09
CA PRO A 227 40.77 1.72 12.08
C PRO A 227 41.49 1.26 10.80
N LYS A 228 42.28 2.14 10.19
CA LYS A 228 42.99 1.84 8.93
C LYS A 228 43.88 0.61 9.02
N SER A 229 44.48 0.36 10.18
CA SER A 229 45.30 -0.83 10.42
C SER A 229 44.49 -2.11 10.28
N VAL A 230 43.21 -2.11 10.75
CA VAL A 230 42.30 -3.23 10.61
C VAL A 230 41.90 -3.43 9.16
N LEU A 231 41.60 -2.32 8.43
CA LEU A 231 41.32 -2.38 7.00
C LEU A 231 42.52 -2.92 6.22
N ALA A 232 43.73 -2.41 6.49
CA ALA A 232 44.97 -2.88 5.89
C ALA A 232 45.20 -4.37 6.11
N GLU A 233 44.97 -4.85 7.33
CA GLU A 233 45.10 -6.27 7.66
C GLU A 233 44.03 -7.13 6.95
N ASN A 234 42.78 -6.69 6.96
CA ASN A 234 41.67 -7.41 6.34
C ASN A 234 41.84 -7.56 4.82
N PHE A 235 42.22 -6.47 4.13
CA PHE A 235 42.36 -6.46 2.67
C PHE A 235 43.77 -6.81 2.18
N LYS A 236 44.73 -6.99 3.08
CA LYS A 236 46.15 -7.25 2.76
C LYS A 236 46.75 -6.12 1.89
N LEU A 237 46.45 -4.89 2.23
CA LEU A 237 46.88 -3.68 1.56
C LEU A 237 47.60 -2.74 2.54
N ALA A 238 48.38 -1.80 2.02
CA ALA A 238 49.01 -0.76 2.83
C ALA A 238 47.92 0.22 3.39
N PRO A 239 48.07 0.71 4.65
CA PRO A 239 47.08 1.61 5.28
C PRO A 239 46.78 2.89 4.48
N GLU A 240 47.76 3.39 3.70
CA GLU A 240 47.66 4.61 2.89
C GLU A 240 46.58 4.50 1.80
N VAL A 241 46.24 3.27 1.34
CA VAL A 241 45.17 3.02 0.37
C VAL A 241 43.83 3.51 0.91
N PHE A 242 43.64 3.49 2.21
CA PHE A 242 42.40 3.85 2.89
C PHE A 242 42.32 5.33 3.32
N GLU A 243 43.29 6.17 2.93
CA GLU A 243 43.30 7.60 3.25
C GLU A 243 42.15 8.37 2.58
N THR A 244 41.73 7.91 1.39
CA THR A 244 40.74 8.58 0.55
C THR A 244 39.31 8.07 0.76
N ILE A 245 39.09 7.18 1.72
CA ILE A 245 37.70 6.74 2.07
C ILE A 245 36.90 8.00 2.41
N PRO A 246 35.65 8.12 1.85
CA PRO A 246 34.76 9.24 2.14
C PRO A 246 34.52 9.41 3.63
N LYS A 247 34.60 10.65 4.12
CA LYS A 247 34.35 10.98 5.52
C LYS A 247 32.86 11.08 5.87
N LYS A 248 32.02 11.19 4.85
CA LYS A 248 30.55 11.21 4.95
C LYS A 248 29.98 10.07 4.16
N GLU A 249 28.80 9.63 4.52
CA GLU A 249 28.03 8.69 3.73
C GLU A 249 27.83 9.18 2.30
N LYS A 250 27.77 8.28 1.38
CA LYS A 250 27.46 8.58 -0.02
C LYS A 250 25.96 8.54 -0.29
N TYR A 251 25.26 7.63 0.32
CA TYR A 251 23.83 7.35 0.25
C TYR A 251 23.29 7.19 -1.17
N ILE A 252 23.10 8.28 -1.91
CA ILE A 252 22.82 8.34 -3.36
C ILE A 252 23.87 9.23 -3.97
N PHE A 253 24.57 8.76 -5.01
CA PHE A 253 25.68 9.51 -5.61
C PHE A 253 25.90 9.16 -7.08
N GLN A 254 26.44 10.12 -7.83
CA GLN A 254 26.81 9.90 -9.23
C GLN A 254 27.97 8.90 -9.34
N GLY A 255 27.70 7.80 -10.03
CA GLY A 255 28.69 6.80 -10.41
C GLY A 255 29.15 6.94 -11.86
N THR A 256 30.04 6.05 -12.29
CA THR A 256 30.37 5.86 -13.70
C THR A 256 29.17 5.27 -14.43
N LEU A 257 28.94 5.66 -15.67
CA LEU A 257 27.89 5.10 -16.51
C LEU A 257 28.09 3.59 -16.65
N PRO A 258 27.03 2.78 -16.40
CA PRO A 258 27.16 1.33 -16.41
C PRO A 258 27.39 0.78 -17.82
N GLY A 259 28.27 -0.21 -17.92
CA GLY A 259 28.42 -1.06 -19.09
C GLY A 259 27.37 -2.18 -19.15
N SER A 260 27.59 -3.17 -20.02
CA SER A 260 26.75 -4.36 -20.02
C SER A 260 27.01 -5.21 -18.77
N ILE A 261 26.01 -6.03 -18.34
CA ILE A 261 26.21 -6.99 -17.25
C ILE A 261 27.45 -7.84 -17.48
N LYS A 262 27.65 -8.31 -18.71
CA LYS A 262 28.79 -9.18 -19.09
C LYS A 262 30.15 -8.49 -18.85
N ASP A 263 30.21 -7.19 -19.00
CA ASP A 263 31.46 -6.42 -18.79
C ASP A 263 31.73 -6.15 -17.30
N GLU A 264 30.67 -5.94 -16.53
CA GLU A 264 30.74 -5.52 -15.12
C GLU A 264 30.60 -6.68 -14.12
N GLU A 265 30.09 -7.82 -14.56
CA GLU A 265 30.00 -9.00 -13.69
C GLU A 265 31.38 -9.35 -13.12
N PRO A 266 31.54 -9.51 -11.80
CA PRO A 266 32.81 -9.89 -11.20
C PRO A 266 33.38 -11.16 -11.80
N LYS A 267 34.68 -11.15 -12.09
CA LYS A 267 35.40 -12.28 -12.73
C LYS A 267 36.60 -12.67 -11.87
N GLY A 268 36.83 -13.95 -11.74
CA GLY A 268 37.96 -14.50 -10.98
C GLY A 268 37.77 -15.98 -10.66
N ALA A 269 38.85 -16.69 -10.36
CA ALA A 269 38.84 -18.11 -10.11
C ALA A 269 37.95 -18.51 -8.89
N ASN A 270 37.77 -17.60 -7.95
CA ASN A 270 36.99 -17.83 -6.73
C ASN A 270 35.64 -17.10 -6.74
N VAL A 271 35.27 -16.41 -7.81
CA VAL A 271 33.97 -15.76 -7.95
C VAL A 271 32.92 -16.82 -8.22
N LYS A 272 31.86 -16.79 -7.42
CA LYS A 272 30.70 -17.70 -7.57
C LYS A 272 29.48 -16.89 -7.95
N LYS A 273 28.63 -17.45 -8.79
CA LYS A 273 27.28 -16.93 -9.02
C LYS A 273 26.35 -17.45 -7.93
N SER A 274 25.46 -16.61 -7.45
CA SER A 274 24.40 -17.03 -6.55
C SER A 274 23.50 -18.07 -7.25
N LYS A 275 23.04 -19.03 -6.48
CA LYS A 275 21.98 -19.97 -6.89
C LYS A 275 20.59 -19.41 -6.61
N LEU A 276 20.51 -18.33 -5.81
CA LEU A 276 19.27 -17.65 -5.51
C LEU A 276 18.93 -16.69 -6.65
N ASN A 277 17.68 -16.65 -7.01
CA ASN A 277 17.15 -15.63 -7.92
C ASN A 277 16.47 -14.53 -7.10
N PHE A 278 17.05 -13.33 -7.11
CA PHE A 278 16.55 -12.18 -6.34
C PHE A 278 15.56 -11.32 -7.13
N THR A 279 15.24 -11.67 -8.38
CA THR A 279 14.39 -10.89 -9.26
C THR A 279 13.21 -11.68 -9.79
N HIS A 280 12.13 -11.00 -10.15
CA HIS A 280 10.94 -11.61 -10.72
C HIS A 280 10.23 -10.64 -11.66
N LYS A 281 9.69 -11.16 -12.77
CA LYS A 281 9.00 -10.37 -13.80
C LYS A 281 7.50 -10.45 -13.61
N MET A 282 6.95 -9.56 -12.78
CA MET A 282 5.55 -9.62 -12.38
C MET A 282 4.61 -9.38 -13.55
N LEU A 283 4.90 -8.40 -14.42
CA LEU A 283 4.02 -8.10 -15.56
C LEU A 283 4.15 -9.12 -16.71
N ASP A 284 5.23 -9.92 -16.75
CA ASP A 284 5.37 -11.01 -17.72
C ASP A 284 4.57 -12.27 -17.31
N GLN A 285 4.03 -12.32 -16.09
CA GLN A 285 3.14 -13.40 -15.67
C GLN A 285 1.84 -13.35 -16.48
N GLU A 286 1.33 -14.52 -16.86
CA GLU A 286 -0.03 -14.62 -17.39
C GLU A 286 -1.02 -14.10 -16.35
N PRO A 287 -1.79 -13.05 -16.65
CA PRO A 287 -2.75 -12.51 -15.70
C PRO A 287 -3.93 -13.45 -15.55
N ARG A 288 -4.49 -13.50 -14.37
CA ARG A 288 -5.83 -14.01 -14.18
C ARG A 288 -6.83 -12.99 -14.72
N ASN A 289 -7.55 -13.39 -15.76
CA ASN A 289 -8.64 -12.59 -16.32
C ASN A 289 -9.87 -12.70 -15.41
N THR A 290 -10.51 -11.57 -15.18
CA THR A 290 -11.73 -11.43 -14.40
C THR A 290 -12.78 -10.70 -15.22
N THR A 291 -14.02 -10.58 -14.73
CA THR A 291 -15.05 -9.84 -15.48
C THR A 291 -14.77 -8.33 -15.56
N GLY A 292 -14.08 -7.76 -14.59
CA GLY A 292 -13.82 -6.32 -14.48
C GLY A 292 -12.36 -5.92 -14.63
N GLY A 293 -11.41 -6.85 -14.85
CA GLY A 293 -9.99 -6.49 -14.91
C GLY A 293 -9.02 -7.65 -14.91
N LEU A 294 -7.79 -7.39 -14.49
CA LEU A 294 -6.68 -8.35 -14.49
C LEU A 294 -6.04 -8.43 -13.10
N VAL A 295 -5.64 -9.62 -12.68
CA VAL A 295 -4.93 -9.87 -11.43
C VAL A 295 -3.66 -10.66 -11.68
N ARG A 296 -2.55 -10.22 -11.09
CA ARG A 296 -1.29 -10.98 -11.03
C ARG A 296 -0.85 -11.09 -9.59
N ILE A 297 -0.63 -12.29 -9.10
CA ILE A 297 -0.18 -12.55 -7.73
C ILE A 297 1.26 -13.02 -7.77
N THR A 298 2.09 -12.43 -6.92
CA THR A 298 3.48 -12.84 -6.69
C THR A 298 3.67 -13.13 -5.21
N ASP A 299 3.95 -14.38 -4.91
CA ASP A 299 4.24 -14.85 -3.55
C ASP A 299 5.32 -15.95 -3.59
N SER A 300 5.62 -16.61 -2.49
CA SER A 300 6.66 -17.63 -2.45
C SER A 300 6.39 -18.86 -3.34
N THR A 301 5.21 -18.96 -3.97
CA THR A 301 4.89 -20.04 -4.93
C THR A 301 5.62 -19.83 -6.25
N ASN A 302 5.64 -18.61 -6.75
CA ASN A 302 6.24 -18.24 -8.04
C ASN A 302 7.48 -17.35 -7.91
N PHE A 303 7.72 -16.78 -6.72
CA PHE A 303 8.95 -16.06 -6.37
C PHE A 303 9.49 -16.60 -5.02
N PRO A 304 10.15 -17.80 -5.04
CA PRO A 304 10.45 -18.58 -3.84
C PRO A 304 11.33 -17.90 -2.79
N ILE A 305 12.12 -16.89 -3.17
CA ILE A 305 12.97 -16.14 -2.24
C ILE A 305 12.15 -15.15 -1.39
N SER A 306 11.01 -14.66 -1.88
CA SER A 306 10.15 -13.72 -1.17
C SER A 306 9.36 -14.43 -0.07
N LYS A 307 9.98 -14.54 1.11
CA LYS A 307 9.44 -15.29 2.26
C LYS A 307 8.59 -14.45 3.21
N THR A 308 8.76 -13.15 3.19
CA THR A 308 8.05 -12.27 4.13
C THR A 308 7.10 -11.29 3.46
N ILE A 309 7.12 -11.19 2.13
CA ILE A 309 6.27 -10.27 1.39
C ILE A 309 5.62 -10.99 0.20
N ALA A 310 4.31 -10.91 0.13
CA ALA A 310 3.50 -11.27 -1.04
C ALA A 310 2.86 -10.01 -1.62
N ALA A 311 2.52 -10.04 -2.91
CA ALA A 311 1.88 -8.91 -3.57
C ALA A 311 0.88 -9.37 -4.63
N ALA A 312 -0.15 -8.55 -4.87
CA ALA A 312 -1.01 -8.63 -6.04
C ALA A 312 -0.94 -7.32 -6.83
N HIS A 313 -0.84 -7.42 -8.15
CA HIS A 313 -0.98 -6.31 -9.07
C HIS A 313 -2.35 -6.40 -9.71
N LEU A 314 -3.13 -5.33 -9.56
CA LEU A 314 -4.51 -5.26 -10.06
C LEU A 314 -4.63 -4.16 -11.12
N ASP A 315 -5.28 -4.52 -12.22
CA ASP A 315 -5.80 -3.58 -13.20
C ASP A 315 -7.34 -3.62 -13.10
N ILE A 316 -7.94 -2.62 -12.47
CA ILE A 316 -9.39 -2.51 -12.27
C ILE A 316 -9.95 -1.64 -13.38
N GLY A 317 -10.74 -2.24 -14.28
CA GLY A 317 -11.33 -1.56 -15.43
C GLY A 317 -12.25 -0.40 -15.04
N PRO A 318 -12.60 0.47 -16.00
CA PRO A 318 -13.53 1.58 -15.77
C PRO A 318 -14.85 1.11 -15.17
N GLY A 319 -15.31 1.75 -14.10
CA GLY A 319 -16.53 1.41 -13.38
C GLY A 319 -16.54 0.05 -12.70
N ALA A 320 -15.46 -0.73 -12.78
CA ALA A 320 -15.33 -2.01 -12.12
C ALA A 320 -14.90 -1.86 -10.65
N MET A 321 -14.94 -2.96 -9.91
CA MET A 321 -14.53 -2.99 -8.52
C MET A 321 -13.71 -4.24 -8.17
N ARG A 322 -12.74 -4.11 -7.29
CA ARG A 322 -12.23 -5.22 -6.48
C ARG A 322 -13.35 -5.63 -5.52
N GLU A 323 -13.76 -6.89 -5.57
CA GLU A 323 -14.92 -7.36 -4.83
C GLU A 323 -14.82 -7.19 -3.31
N MET A 324 -15.93 -7.34 -2.61
CA MET A 324 -15.95 -7.33 -1.14
C MET A 324 -15.23 -8.56 -0.59
N HIS A 325 -14.14 -8.32 0.15
CA HIS A 325 -13.27 -9.39 0.65
C HIS A 325 -12.52 -8.94 1.91
N TRP A 326 -11.72 -9.86 2.49
CA TRP A 326 -10.78 -9.55 3.57
C TRP A 326 -9.59 -10.51 3.54
N HIS A 327 -8.47 -10.08 4.09
CA HIS A 327 -7.24 -10.86 4.22
C HIS A 327 -7.11 -11.39 5.65
N PRO A 328 -7.00 -12.74 5.85
CA PRO A 328 -6.94 -13.32 7.19
C PRO A 328 -5.54 -13.31 7.81
N ASN A 329 -4.50 -13.23 7.01
CA ASN A 329 -3.13 -13.54 7.41
C ASN A 329 -2.20 -12.32 7.55
N ALA A 330 -2.54 -11.17 6.97
CA ALA A 330 -1.72 -9.97 7.01
C ALA A 330 -2.56 -8.70 6.84
N ASP A 331 -2.02 -7.55 7.24
CA ASP A 331 -2.52 -6.26 6.83
C ASP A 331 -2.24 -6.07 5.34
N GLU A 332 -3.15 -5.40 4.62
CA GLU A 332 -2.91 -4.96 3.26
C GLU A 332 -2.26 -3.56 3.29
N TRP A 333 -1.17 -3.41 2.56
CA TRP A 333 -0.54 -2.13 2.26
C TRP A 333 -0.66 -1.89 0.75
N SER A 334 -1.51 -0.94 0.36
CA SER A 334 -1.82 -0.67 -1.05
C SER A 334 -1.06 0.54 -1.54
N PHE A 335 -0.53 0.47 -2.78
CA PHE A 335 0.05 1.62 -3.49
C PHE A 335 -0.68 1.83 -4.82
N PHE A 336 -1.26 3.01 -5.00
CA PHE A 336 -2.00 3.36 -6.20
C PHE A 336 -1.05 3.94 -7.25
N ILE A 337 -0.88 3.21 -8.35
CA ILE A 337 0.03 3.58 -9.46
C ILE A 337 -0.68 4.51 -10.42
N LYS A 338 -1.97 4.26 -10.70
CA LYS A 338 -2.75 5.01 -11.68
C LYS A 338 -4.23 5.05 -11.30
N GLY A 339 -4.92 6.06 -11.82
CA GLY A 339 -6.37 6.18 -11.73
C GLY A 339 -6.87 6.81 -10.43
N ARG A 340 -8.16 6.64 -10.18
CA ARG A 340 -8.86 7.15 -9.00
C ARG A 340 -9.72 6.06 -8.41
N ALA A 341 -9.50 5.78 -7.15
CA ALA A 341 -10.20 4.73 -6.43
C ALA A 341 -10.95 5.29 -5.22
N ARG A 342 -12.02 4.60 -4.88
CA ARG A 342 -12.71 4.71 -3.59
C ARG A 342 -12.56 3.38 -2.87
N VAL A 343 -12.12 3.43 -1.62
CA VAL A 343 -12.02 2.23 -0.78
C VAL A 343 -12.89 2.42 0.45
N THR A 344 -13.80 1.49 0.68
CA THR A 344 -14.58 1.45 1.90
C THR A 344 -14.09 0.29 2.75
N ILE A 345 -13.81 0.58 4.02
CA ILE A 345 -13.29 -0.37 5.00
C ILE A 345 -14.32 -0.57 6.09
N PHE A 346 -14.65 -1.82 6.37
CA PHE A 346 -15.55 -2.26 7.44
C PHE A 346 -14.75 -2.92 8.56
N ALA A 347 -14.97 -2.47 9.78
CA ALA A 347 -14.43 -3.08 10.99
C ALA A 347 -15.55 -3.60 11.90
N ALA A 348 -15.15 -4.29 12.97
CA ALA A 348 -16.08 -4.76 13.99
C ALA A 348 -16.91 -3.58 14.57
N ASP A 349 -18.01 -3.91 15.27
CA ASP A 349 -18.96 -2.96 15.86
C ASP A 349 -19.68 -2.07 14.83
N GLY A 350 -19.81 -2.53 13.58
CA GLY A 350 -20.49 -1.80 12.51
C GLY A 350 -19.74 -0.54 12.05
N THR A 351 -18.49 -0.38 12.44
CA THR A 351 -17.67 0.76 12.03
C THR A 351 -17.29 0.63 10.55
N ALA A 352 -17.52 1.69 9.78
CA ALA A 352 -17.12 1.76 8.37
C ALA A 352 -16.63 3.15 8.01
N ARG A 353 -15.65 3.22 7.11
CA ARG A 353 -15.12 4.48 6.61
C ARG A 353 -14.66 4.37 5.17
N THR A 354 -14.91 5.44 4.41
CA THR A 354 -14.59 5.55 3.00
C THR A 354 -13.46 6.53 2.77
N PHE A 355 -12.50 6.15 1.92
CA PHE A 355 -11.34 6.93 1.54
C PHE A 355 -11.23 7.01 0.02
N ASN A 356 -10.70 8.13 -0.49
CA ASN A 356 -10.37 8.26 -1.90
C ASN A 356 -8.85 8.21 -2.10
N TYR A 357 -8.43 7.57 -3.18
CA TYR A 357 -7.02 7.41 -3.56
C TYR A 357 -6.78 7.86 -4.99
N VAL A 358 -5.62 8.45 -5.21
CA VAL A 358 -5.09 8.79 -6.52
C VAL A 358 -3.66 8.25 -6.66
N ALA A 359 -3.09 8.33 -7.84
CA ALA A 359 -1.70 7.91 -8.08
C ALA A 359 -0.72 8.53 -7.06
N GLY A 360 0.14 7.72 -6.47
CA GLY A 360 1.09 8.10 -5.43
C GLY A 360 0.55 8.08 -4.00
N ASP A 361 -0.68 7.63 -3.82
CA ASP A 361 -1.27 7.43 -2.50
C ASP A 361 -1.02 6.01 -1.98
N VAL A 362 -1.03 5.90 -0.65
CA VAL A 362 -0.87 4.67 0.11
C VAL A 362 -2.12 4.42 0.93
N GLY A 363 -2.60 3.18 0.92
CA GLY A 363 -3.65 2.68 1.80
C GLY A 363 -3.11 1.62 2.77
N VAL A 364 -3.69 1.54 3.95
CA VAL A 364 -3.46 0.41 4.87
C VAL A 364 -4.79 -0.11 5.36
N ILE A 365 -5.02 -1.39 5.21
CA ILE A 365 -6.23 -2.07 5.65
C ILE A 365 -5.80 -3.18 6.62
N PRO A 366 -6.10 -3.03 7.93
CA PRO A 366 -5.75 -4.06 8.90
C PRO A 366 -6.43 -5.40 8.56
N ARG A 367 -5.71 -6.48 8.82
CA ARG A 367 -6.21 -7.85 8.58
C ARG A 367 -7.59 -8.07 9.20
N ASN A 368 -8.39 -8.92 8.55
CA ASN A 368 -9.77 -9.24 8.90
C ASN A 368 -10.77 -8.09 8.75
N MET A 369 -10.37 -6.90 8.34
CA MET A 369 -11.32 -5.84 7.99
C MET A 369 -11.85 -6.06 6.58
N GLY A 370 -13.17 -6.16 6.45
CA GLY A 370 -13.85 -6.28 5.16
C GLY A 370 -13.67 -4.98 4.36
N HIS A 371 -13.39 -5.10 3.06
CA HIS A 371 -13.22 -3.92 2.21
C HIS A 371 -13.48 -4.22 0.73
N PHE A 372 -13.55 -3.16 -0.05
CA PHE A 372 -13.62 -3.22 -1.50
C PHE A 372 -13.02 -1.95 -2.10
N ILE A 373 -12.59 -2.04 -3.36
CA ILE A 373 -12.00 -0.93 -4.11
C ILE A 373 -12.84 -0.69 -5.35
N GLU A 374 -13.29 0.54 -5.55
CA GLU A 374 -14.07 0.97 -6.71
C GLU A 374 -13.22 1.84 -7.63
N ASN A 375 -13.29 1.56 -8.93
CA ASN A 375 -12.79 2.49 -9.91
C ASN A 375 -13.84 3.57 -10.19
N LEU A 376 -13.54 4.82 -9.87
CA LEU A 376 -14.45 5.95 -10.03
C LEU A 376 -14.44 6.56 -11.43
N SER A 377 -13.64 6.03 -12.35
CA SER A 377 -13.55 6.54 -13.72
C SER A 377 -14.44 5.74 -14.67
N ASP A 378 -15.02 6.45 -15.66
CA ASP A 378 -15.77 5.82 -16.74
C ASP A 378 -14.86 5.38 -17.91
N ASP A 379 -13.59 5.82 -17.94
CA ASP A 379 -12.71 5.69 -19.11
C ASP A 379 -11.25 5.30 -18.77
N GLU A 380 -10.82 5.43 -17.52
CA GLU A 380 -9.46 5.08 -17.09
C GLU A 380 -9.44 3.91 -16.12
N PRO A 381 -8.50 2.95 -16.24
CA PRO A 381 -8.32 1.90 -15.24
C PRO A 381 -7.66 2.45 -13.97
N VAL A 382 -7.91 1.78 -12.86
CA VAL A 382 -7.11 1.88 -11.63
C VAL A 382 -6.06 0.79 -11.66
N GLU A 383 -4.79 1.17 -11.51
CA GLU A 383 -3.67 0.27 -11.33
C GLU A 383 -3.19 0.38 -9.88
N VAL A 384 -3.19 -0.73 -9.15
CA VAL A 384 -2.84 -0.77 -7.72
C VAL A 384 -2.05 -2.02 -7.38
N LEU A 385 -1.07 -1.86 -6.48
CA LEU A 385 -0.38 -2.96 -5.81
C LEU A 385 -1.00 -3.15 -4.43
N GLU A 386 -1.47 -4.35 -4.14
CA GLU A 386 -1.80 -4.83 -2.79
C GLU A 386 -0.59 -5.62 -2.28
N ILE A 387 -0.01 -5.23 -1.15
CA ILE A 387 1.24 -5.77 -0.62
C ILE A 387 1.00 -6.25 0.81
N PHE A 388 1.51 -7.43 1.14
CA PHE A 388 1.22 -8.14 2.39
C PHE A 388 2.50 -8.60 3.06
N LYS A 389 2.62 -8.37 4.38
CA LYS A 389 3.66 -9.01 5.17
C LYS A 389 3.30 -10.48 5.40
N ALA A 390 3.47 -11.29 4.37
CA ALA A 390 3.13 -12.70 4.38
C ALA A 390 3.96 -13.48 3.35
N GLU A 391 4.13 -14.77 3.56
CA GLU A 391 4.73 -15.66 2.56
C GLU A 391 3.77 -15.94 1.40
N LYS A 392 2.45 -15.92 1.67
CA LYS A 392 1.39 -16.27 0.73
C LYS A 392 0.30 -15.20 0.71
N PHE A 393 -0.15 -14.89 -0.50
CA PHE A 393 -1.38 -14.15 -0.70
C PHE A 393 -2.58 -15.00 -0.27
N GLN A 394 -3.47 -14.45 0.55
CA GLN A 394 -4.72 -15.11 0.97
C GLN A 394 -5.83 -14.08 1.10
N ASP A 395 -7.02 -14.40 0.59
CA ASP A 395 -8.22 -13.63 0.79
C ASP A 395 -9.46 -14.51 0.96
N PHE A 396 -10.52 -13.95 1.50
CA PHE A 396 -11.85 -14.51 1.53
C PHE A 396 -12.82 -13.59 0.80
N SER A 397 -13.44 -14.09 -0.25
CA SER A 397 -14.52 -13.41 -0.97
C SER A 397 -15.83 -13.50 -0.21
N LEU A 398 -16.51 -12.36 0.00
CA LEU A 398 -17.86 -12.34 0.56
C LEU A 398 -18.83 -13.12 -0.32
N PHE A 399 -18.72 -12.99 -1.64
CA PHE A 399 -19.58 -13.68 -2.60
C PHE A 399 -19.42 -15.21 -2.50
N GLN A 400 -18.19 -15.71 -2.43
CA GLN A 400 -17.91 -17.13 -2.24
C GLN A 400 -18.42 -17.62 -0.90
N TRP A 401 -18.20 -16.86 0.18
CA TRP A 401 -18.69 -17.22 1.50
C TRP A 401 -20.22 -17.40 1.51
N MET A 402 -20.95 -16.46 0.91
CA MET A 402 -22.43 -16.58 0.84
C MET A 402 -22.85 -17.76 -0.03
N GLY A 403 -22.16 -18.04 -1.11
CA GLY A 403 -22.45 -19.15 -2.01
C GLY A 403 -22.18 -20.54 -1.42
N GLU A 404 -21.13 -20.64 -0.59
CA GLU A 404 -20.71 -21.89 0.08
C GLU A 404 -21.39 -22.10 1.46
N THR A 405 -22.13 -21.11 1.95
CA THR A 405 -22.92 -21.25 3.19
C THR A 405 -24.26 -21.92 2.90
N PRO A 406 -24.76 -22.80 3.78
CA PRO A 406 -26.07 -23.43 3.59
C PRO A 406 -27.17 -22.40 3.32
N LYS A 407 -27.86 -22.52 2.19
CA LYS A 407 -28.87 -21.57 1.69
C LYS A 407 -29.88 -21.12 2.73
N ARG A 408 -30.38 -22.08 3.53
CA ARG A 408 -31.31 -21.76 4.61
C ARG A 408 -30.72 -20.80 5.63
N MET A 409 -29.46 -20.99 6.00
CA MET A 409 -28.80 -20.10 6.96
C MET A 409 -28.65 -18.68 6.43
N VAL A 410 -28.31 -18.54 5.14
CA VAL A 410 -28.22 -17.23 4.48
C VAL A 410 -29.59 -16.55 4.42
N ALA A 411 -30.63 -17.30 4.02
CA ALA A 411 -31.98 -16.77 3.95
C ALA A 411 -32.49 -16.33 5.33
N ASP A 412 -32.36 -17.18 6.35
CA ASP A 412 -32.78 -16.87 7.71
C ASP A 412 -32.04 -15.67 8.32
N HIS A 413 -30.78 -15.51 7.94
CA HIS A 413 -29.92 -14.44 8.48
C HIS A 413 -30.18 -13.07 7.84
N ILE A 414 -30.26 -13.01 6.49
CA ILE A 414 -30.28 -11.74 5.76
C ILE A 414 -31.67 -11.37 5.27
N PHE A 415 -32.51 -12.37 4.96
CA PHE A 415 -33.79 -12.20 4.28
C PHE A 415 -34.96 -12.88 5.06
N ALA A 416 -34.91 -12.86 6.39
CA ALA A 416 -35.94 -13.51 7.24
C ALA A 416 -37.36 -13.05 6.90
N ASP A 417 -37.52 -11.77 6.53
CA ASP A 417 -38.83 -11.18 6.23
C ASP A 417 -39.06 -10.96 4.72
N ASP A 418 -38.11 -11.42 3.84
CA ASP A 418 -38.20 -11.27 2.39
C ASP A 418 -37.83 -12.57 1.65
N PRO A 419 -38.76 -13.55 1.56
CA PRO A 419 -38.49 -14.81 0.85
C PRO A 419 -38.20 -14.64 -0.65
N GLU A 420 -38.78 -13.64 -1.30
CA GLU A 420 -38.51 -13.35 -2.73
C GLU A 420 -37.12 -12.82 -2.95
N GLY A 421 -36.66 -11.88 -2.13
CA GLY A 421 -35.28 -11.40 -2.12
C GLY A 421 -34.28 -12.50 -1.82
N ALA A 422 -34.59 -13.39 -0.86
CA ALA A 422 -33.80 -14.57 -0.55
C ALA A 422 -33.60 -15.47 -1.77
N GLU A 423 -34.67 -15.79 -2.50
CA GLU A 423 -34.60 -16.66 -3.70
C GLU A 423 -33.72 -16.02 -4.78
N LYS A 424 -33.91 -14.73 -5.08
CA LYS A 424 -33.11 -13.98 -6.05
C LYS A 424 -31.65 -13.98 -5.68
N PHE A 425 -31.32 -13.64 -4.43
CA PHE A 425 -29.94 -13.59 -3.92
C PHE A 425 -29.28 -14.96 -3.97
N LEU A 426 -29.92 -15.99 -3.45
CA LEU A 426 -29.39 -17.37 -3.42
C LEU A 426 -29.20 -17.95 -4.82
N LYS A 427 -30.00 -17.53 -5.79
CA LYS A 427 -29.80 -17.89 -7.19
C LYS A 427 -28.53 -17.19 -7.76
N ALA A 428 -28.30 -15.94 -7.40
CA ALA A 428 -27.12 -15.20 -7.86
C ALA A 428 -25.80 -15.80 -7.33
N VAL A 429 -25.78 -16.27 -6.07
CA VAL A 429 -24.59 -16.83 -5.42
C VAL A 429 -24.46 -18.35 -5.51
N GLN A 430 -25.39 -19.07 -6.18
CA GLN A 430 -25.43 -20.53 -6.13
C GLN A 430 -24.26 -21.27 -6.78
N ASN A 431 -23.50 -20.60 -7.67
CA ASN A 431 -22.30 -21.11 -8.30
C ASN A 431 -21.19 -20.07 -8.12
N PRO A 432 -20.60 -19.95 -6.94
CA PRO A 432 -19.63 -18.92 -6.66
C PRO A 432 -18.36 -19.19 -7.45
N VAL A 433 -18.17 -18.41 -8.51
CA VAL A 433 -16.90 -18.36 -9.24
C VAL A 433 -16.05 -17.28 -8.62
N GLU A 434 -14.80 -17.59 -8.43
CA GLU A 434 -13.82 -16.62 -7.98
C GLU A 434 -13.61 -15.56 -9.07
N ASP A 435 -14.07 -14.35 -8.82
CA ASP A 435 -14.02 -13.20 -9.73
C ASP A 435 -13.62 -11.95 -8.93
N PRO A 436 -12.31 -11.84 -8.59
CA PRO A 436 -11.83 -10.82 -7.67
C PRO A 436 -11.99 -9.38 -8.16
N ILE A 437 -12.10 -9.15 -9.48
CA ILE A 437 -12.44 -7.84 -10.04
C ILE A 437 -13.69 -7.99 -10.88
N ARG A 438 -14.76 -7.35 -10.43
CA ARG A 438 -16.10 -7.46 -11.04
C ARG A 438 -16.40 -6.25 -11.91
N ALA A 439 -16.94 -6.50 -13.10
CA ALA A 439 -17.49 -5.43 -13.95
C ALA A 439 -18.68 -4.75 -13.25
N ALA A 440 -18.92 -3.50 -13.63
CA ALA A 440 -20.17 -2.83 -13.27
C ALA A 440 -21.38 -3.64 -13.71
N PRO A 441 -22.49 -3.62 -12.97
CA PRO A 441 -23.76 -4.19 -13.43
C PRO A 441 -24.22 -3.52 -14.73
N GLU A 442 -24.78 -4.31 -15.66
CA GLU A 442 -25.38 -3.81 -16.92
C GLU A 442 -26.59 -2.89 -16.68
#